data_b4a2d29cb23e965a1fd3324e5a272c0f
#
_entry.id   b4a2d29cb23e965a1fd3324e5a272c0f
#
_cell.length_a   1.000
_cell.length_b   1.000
_cell.length_c   1.000
_cell.angle_alpha   90.00
_cell.angle_beta   90.00
_cell.angle_gamma   90.00
#
_symmetry.space_group_name_H-M   'P 1'
#
loop_
_entity.id
_entity.type
_entity.pdbx_description
1 polymer ?
#
loop_
_entity_poly.entity_id
_entity_poly.type
_entity_poly.pdbx_seq_one_letter_code
_entity_poly.pdbx_strand_id
1 'polypeptide(L)'
;MTTLAAIQGDGWAVIGCDSRASDEGGRYMDLATHKIVDNNGILIAVSGASRGGNIAQFGWKAPKPRVNEDLDIFMTTRFIPSLRKAFQDAGYEGKDDGAAAEHDSSLIISVRGVIYPIFEDYSWDREDRNVYYSGSGGDIALGALEVLNYQKIKSPEAAEKALRKAIEAAIKHDIYSGGEIHTYVQEA
;
A
#
# COMPACT_ATOMS: atom_id res chain seq x y z
N MET A 1 -4.27 12.79 0.39
CA MET A 1 -5.36 11.80 0.60
C MET A 1 -5.33 10.81 -0.54
N THR A 2 -5.95 9.62 -0.42
CA THR A 2 -5.70 8.51 -1.34
C THR A 2 -6.77 7.44 -1.16
N THR A 3 -7.03 6.67 -2.20
CA THR A 3 -7.67 5.35 -2.09
C THR A 3 -6.66 4.28 -2.46
N LEU A 4 -6.30 3.41 -1.52
CA LEU A 4 -5.60 2.15 -1.76
C LEU A 4 -6.52 0.99 -1.41
N ALA A 5 -6.53 -0.04 -2.23
CA ALA A 5 -7.18 -1.31 -1.92
C ALA A 5 -6.38 -2.47 -2.52
N ALA A 6 -6.37 -3.62 -1.85
CA ALA A 6 -5.64 -4.78 -2.33
C ALA A 6 -6.35 -6.07 -1.96
N ILE A 7 -6.17 -7.09 -2.79
CA ILE A 7 -6.66 -8.46 -2.57
C ILE A 7 -5.48 -9.41 -2.72
N GLN A 8 -5.36 -10.33 -1.77
CA GLN A 8 -4.40 -11.43 -1.83
C GLN A 8 -5.13 -12.74 -2.12
N GLY A 9 -4.57 -13.55 -3.00
CA GLY A 9 -4.99 -14.91 -3.25
C GLY A 9 -3.87 -15.90 -2.98
N ASP A 10 -4.06 -17.14 -3.41
CA ASP A 10 -3.04 -18.18 -3.29
C ASP A 10 -1.94 -17.97 -4.34
N GLY A 11 -0.77 -17.52 -3.88
CA GLY A 11 0.39 -17.22 -4.72
C GLY A 11 0.31 -15.93 -5.54
N TRP A 12 -0.63 -15.03 -5.26
CA TRP A 12 -0.73 -13.75 -5.94
C TRP A 12 -1.30 -12.64 -5.07
N ALA A 13 -0.98 -11.41 -5.41
CA ALA A 13 -1.58 -10.21 -4.86
C ALA A 13 -1.89 -9.19 -5.97
N VAL A 14 -2.96 -8.44 -5.79
CA VAL A 14 -3.27 -7.29 -6.64
C VAL A 14 -3.47 -6.07 -5.75
N ILE A 15 -2.77 -4.98 -6.06
CA ILE A 15 -2.91 -3.69 -5.38
C ILE A 15 -3.45 -2.69 -6.39
N GLY A 16 -4.44 -1.91 -5.99
CA GLY A 16 -5.01 -0.83 -6.78
C GLY A 16 -4.99 0.51 -6.05
N CYS A 17 -4.91 1.60 -6.80
CA CYS A 17 -4.99 2.96 -6.28
C CYS A 17 -5.63 3.92 -7.27
N ASP A 18 -6.10 5.06 -6.75
CA ASP A 18 -6.38 6.26 -7.51
C ASP A 18 -5.08 7.04 -7.80
N SER A 19 -5.11 8.02 -8.72
CA SER A 19 -3.92 8.84 -9.06
C SER A 19 -3.96 10.28 -8.50
N ARG A 20 -4.97 10.65 -7.70
CA ARG A 20 -5.09 11.99 -7.15
C ARG A 20 -4.32 12.16 -5.85
N ALA A 21 -3.56 13.23 -5.74
CA ALA A 21 -3.08 13.77 -4.46
C ALA A 21 -3.92 14.99 -4.07
N SER A 22 -4.39 15.03 -2.83
CA SER A 22 -5.17 16.14 -2.29
C SER A 22 -4.69 16.51 -0.88
N ASP A 23 -4.82 17.80 -0.55
CA ASP A 23 -4.58 18.30 0.79
C ASP A 23 -5.89 18.34 1.61
N GLU A 24 -5.77 18.68 2.89
CA GLU A 24 -6.91 18.81 3.80
C GLU A 24 -7.87 19.96 3.40
N GLY A 25 -7.39 20.94 2.67
CA GLY A 25 -8.17 22.06 2.14
C GLY A 25 -8.95 21.73 0.86
N GLY A 26 -8.87 20.48 0.36
CA GLY A 26 -9.56 20.04 -0.84
C GLY A 26 -8.87 20.45 -2.16
N ARG A 27 -7.67 21.03 -2.11
CA ARG A 27 -6.87 21.24 -3.32
C ARG A 27 -6.31 19.92 -3.79
N TYR A 28 -6.26 19.71 -5.08
CA TYR A 28 -5.77 18.46 -5.64
C TYR A 28 -4.91 18.66 -6.87
N MET A 29 -4.13 17.62 -7.17
CA MET A 29 -3.45 17.42 -8.44
C MET A 29 -3.56 15.94 -8.84
N ASP A 30 -3.70 15.65 -10.10
CA ASP A 30 -3.58 14.30 -10.63
C ASP A 30 -2.09 14.03 -10.90
N LEU A 31 -1.58 12.97 -10.29
CA LEU A 31 -0.15 12.67 -10.26
C LEU A 31 0.30 12.07 -11.59
N ALA A 32 1.44 12.53 -12.09
CA ALA A 32 2.17 11.87 -13.18
C ALA A 32 2.97 10.65 -12.67
N THR A 33 3.21 10.57 -11.37
CA THR A 33 3.90 9.43 -10.71
C THR A 33 2.88 8.48 -10.11
N HIS A 34 3.20 7.20 -10.10
CA HIS A 34 2.31 6.18 -9.55
C HIS A 34 2.43 6.11 -8.02
N LYS A 35 1.31 5.90 -7.34
CA LYS A 35 1.27 5.64 -5.88
C LYS A 35 1.74 4.23 -5.53
N ILE A 36 1.88 3.36 -6.53
CA ILE A 36 2.40 1.99 -6.40
C ILE A 36 3.63 1.88 -7.29
N VAL A 37 4.74 1.42 -6.74
CA VAL A 37 6.02 1.27 -7.44
C VAL A 37 6.61 -0.10 -7.14
N ASP A 38 7.20 -0.73 -8.15
CA ASP A 38 8.09 -1.88 -7.94
C ASP A 38 9.48 -1.38 -7.52
N ASN A 39 9.83 -1.61 -6.28
CA ASN A 39 11.18 -1.36 -5.78
C ASN A 39 11.89 -2.70 -5.58
N ASN A 40 12.66 -3.09 -6.56
CA ASN A 40 13.50 -4.31 -6.53
C ASN A 40 12.70 -5.62 -6.38
N GLY A 41 11.53 -5.72 -7.02
CA GLY A 41 10.63 -6.89 -6.97
C GLY A 41 9.69 -6.91 -5.76
N ILE A 42 9.58 -5.79 -5.08
CA ILE A 42 8.60 -5.56 -4.00
C ILE A 42 7.69 -4.42 -4.43
N LEU A 43 6.39 -4.67 -4.48
CA LEU A 43 5.43 -3.60 -4.73
C LEU A 43 5.25 -2.78 -3.44
N ILE A 44 5.40 -1.47 -3.55
CA ILE A 44 5.24 -0.52 -2.45
C ILE A 44 4.15 0.47 -2.82
N ALA A 45 3.01 0.39 -2.15
CA ALA A 45 1.92 1.34 -2.24
C ALA A 45 1.90 2.23 -1.00
N VAL A 46 1.65 3.53 -1.17
CA VAL A 46 1.73 4.50 -0.08
C VAL A 46 0.50 5.38 -0.03
N SER A 47 -0.01 5.60 1.19
CA SER A 47 -0.97 6.65 1.54
C SER A 47 -0.43 7.51 2.69
N GLY A 48 -1.02 8.68 2.93
CA GLY A 48 -0.53 9.65 3.92
C GLY A 48 0.47 10.65 3.34
N ALA A 49 1.55 10.92 4.04
CA ALA A 49 2.50 11.95 3.64
C ALA A 49 3.29 11.56 2.38
N SER A 50 3.25 12.43 1.36
CA SER A 50 3.94 12.20 0.08
C SER A 50 5.45 12.01 0.23
N ARG A 51 6.07 12.67 1.22
CA ARG A 51 7.52 12.53 1.47
C ARG A 51 7.89 11.11 1.88
N GLY A 52 7.09 10.48 2.76
CA GLY A 52 7.30 9.08 3.13
C GLY A 52 7.19 8.15 1.92
N GLY A 53 6.22 8.41 1.03
CA GLY A 53 6.09 7.72 -0.23
C GLY A 53 7.32 7.85 -1.12
N ASN A 54 7.81 9.06 -1.32
CA ASN A 54 9.00 9.30 -2.15
C ASN A 54 10.24 8.56 -1.63
N ILE A 55 10.43 8.53 -0.30
CA ILE A 55 11.55 7.81 0.31
C ILE A 55 11.37 6.30 0.16
N ALA A 56 10.19 5.78 0.53
CA ALA A 56 9.91 4.33 0.48
C ALA A 56 9.97 3.77 -0.95
N GLN A 57 9.59 4.55 -1.95
CA GLN A 57 9.54 4.12 -3.34
C GLN A 57 10.86 4.35 -4.10
N PHE A 58 11.57 5.46 -3.83
CA PHE A 58 12.70 5.90 -4.63
C PHE A 58 13.97 6.23 -3.82
N GLY A 59 13.87 6.46 -2.53
CA GLY A 59 14.99 6.93 -1.69
C GLY A 59 15.97 5.83 -1.28
N TRP A 60 15.70 4.58 -1.57
CA TRP A 60 16.51 3.43 -1.21
C TRP A 60 16.28 2.27 -2.18
N LYS A 61 17.02 1.17 -2.00
CA LYS A 61 16.78 -0.08 -2.70
C LYS A 61 16.28 -1.12 -1.70
N ALA A 62 15.04 -1.58 -1.86
CA ALA A 62 14.45 -2.58 -0.98
C ALA A 62 15.28 -3.88 -0.98
N PRO A 63 15.54 -4.49 0.18
CA PRO A 63 16.17 -5.81 0.23
C PRO A 63 15.27 -6.87 -0.39
N LYS A 64 15.85 -7.90 -1.01
CA LYS A 64 15.10 -9.05 -1.51
C LYS A 64 15.09 -10.19 -0.50
N PRO A 65 14.00 -10.92 -0.34
CA PRO A 65 14.01 -12.16 0.41
C PRO A 65 14.90 -13.19 -0.29
N ARG A 66 15.59 -14.03 0.48
CA ARG A 66 16.36 -15.16 -0.03
C ARG A 66 15.41 -16.23 -0.57
N VAL A 67 15.93 -17.12 -1.41
CA VAL A 67 15.16 -18.29 -1.83
C VAL A 67 14.73 -19.08 -0.58
N ASN A 68 13.46 -19.44 -0.49
CA ASN A 68 12.84 -20.16 0.64
C ASN A 68 12.94 -19.42 2.01
N GLU A 69 13.22 -18.13 2.05
CA GLU A 69 13.17 -17.36 3.29
C GLU A 69 11.69 -17.18 3.70
N ASP A 70 11.42 -17.41 4.97
CA ASP A 70 10.14 -17.07 5.58
C ASP A 70 9.90 -15.56 5.47
N LEU A 71 8.75 -15.18 4.90
CA LEU A 71 8.49 -13.77 4.60
C LEU A 71 8.20 -12.94 5.86
N ASP A 72 7.62 -13.51 6.91
CA ASP A 72 7.35 -12.82 8.16
C ASP A 72 8.69 -12.50 8.88
N ILE A 73 9.63 -13.47 8.85
CA ILE A 73 10.99 -13.25 9.32
C ILE A 73 11.71 -12.21 8.49
N PHE A 74 11.61 -12.29 7.15
CA PHE A 74 12.20 -11.30 6.24
C PHE A 74 11.67 -9.90 6.50
N MET A 75 10.36 -9.72 6.64
CA MET A 75 9.76 -8.43 6.93
C MET A 75 10.30 -7.87 8.24
N THR A 76 10.27 -8.65 9.31
CA THR A 76 10.68 -8.20 10.65
C THR A 76 12.19 -7.90 10.75
N THR A 77 13.04 -8.73 10.14
CA THR A 77 14.49 -8.67 10.42
C THR A 77 15.29 -7.93 9.36
N ARG A 78 14.72 -7.74 8.16
CA ARG A 78 15.45 -7.15 7.02
C ARG A 78 14.72 -6.01 6.34
N PHE A 79 13.46 -6.18 5.96
CA PHE A 79 12.72 -5.15 5.24
C PHE A 79 12.44 -3.94 6.13
N ILE A 80 11.77 -4.13 7.27
CA ILE A 80 11.43 -3.04 8.19
C ILE A 80 12.68 -2.30 8.72
N PRO A 81 13.74 -2.96 9.20
CA PRO A 81 14.94 -2.24 9.63
C PRO A 81 15.59 -1.43 8.50
N SER A 82 15.56 -1.93 7.25
CA SER A 82 16.11 -1.23 6.10
C SER A 82 15.25 -0.04 5.68
N LEU A 83 13.93 -0.16 5.70
CA LEU A 83 12.98 0.93 5.46
C LEU A 83 13.14 2.04 6.51
N ARG A 84 13.16 1.66 7.79
CA ARG A 84 13.36 2.59 8.88
C ARG A 84 14.67 3.35 8.74
N LYS A 85 15.77 2.64 8.41
CA LYS A 85 17.04 3.31 8.15
C LYS A 85 16.94 4.33 7.01
N ALA A 86 16.24 4.04 5.92
CA ALA A 86 16.02 4.97 4.82
C ALA A 86 15.27 6.23 5.29
N PHE A 87 14.26 6.07 6.14
CA PHE A 87 13.53 7.20 6.74
C PHE A 87 14.42 8.03 7.69
N GLN A 88 15.23 7.39 8.52
CA GLN A 88 16.20 8.06 9.40
C GLN A 88 17.24 8.84 8.61
N ASP A 89 17.86 8.22 7.60
CA ASP A 89 18.88 8.86 6.74
C ASP A 89 18.30 10.08 5.99
N ALA A 90 17.01 10.03 5.65
CA ALA A 90 16.30 11.15 5.03
C ALA A 90 15.78 12.21 6.02
N GLY A 91 15.95 12.02 7.33
CA GLY A 91 15.45 12.91 8.37
C GLY A 91 13.92 12.99 8.41
N TYR A 92 13.25 11.88 8.11
CA TYR A 92 11.78 11.79 8.05
C TYR A 92 11.15 11.12 9.28
N GLU A 93 11.88 10.29 10.00
CA GLU A 93 11.38 9.64 11.21
C GLU A 93 11.10 10.66 12.31
N GLY A 94 9.86 10.68 12.83
CA GLY A 94 9.49 11.46 14.01
C GLY A 94 10.21 10.93 15.26
N LYS A 95 10.64 11.83 16.13
CA LYS A 95 11.20 11.51 17.43
C LYS A 95 10.45 12.32 18.47
N ASP A 96 9.59 11.66 19.22
CA ASP A 96 9.18 12.17 20.51
C ASP A 96 10.08 11.58 21.61
N ASP A 97 10.50 12.39 22.57
CA ASP A 97 11.37 11.99 23.69
C ASP A 97 10.73 10.82 24.47
N GLY A 98 11.20 9.59 24.20
CA GLY A 98 10.77 8.37 24.87
C GLY A 98 9.61 7.61 24.23
N ALA A 99 9.07 8.08 23.10
CA ALA A 99 8.09 7.34 22.32
C ALA A 99 8.74 6.35 21.34
N ALA A 100 7.95 5.41 20.81
CA ALA A 100 8.35 4.58 19.68
C ALA A 100 8.62 5.46 18.45
N ALA A 101 9.50 5.01 17.57
CA ALA A 101 9.73 5.70 16.31
C ALA A 101 8.49 5.60 15.40
N GLU A 102 8.07 6.71 14.82
CA GLU A 102 6.88 6.80 13.98
C GLU A 102 7.16 7.54 12.67
N HIS A 103 6.32 7.30 11.69
CA HIS A 103 6.28 8.03 10.41
C HIS A 103 4.83 8.31 9.97
N ASP A 104 4.59 9.40 9.23
CA ASP A 104 3.25 9.86 8.83
C ASP A 104 2.71 9.17 7.56
N SER A 105 3.01 7.91 7.35
CA SER A 105 2.63 7.19 6.14
C SER A 105 2.15 5.79 6.47
N SER A 106 1.12 5.34 5.76
CA SER A 106 0.70 3.94 5.76
C SER A 106 1.12 3.29 4.44
N LEU A 107 1.69 2.10 4.51
CA LEU A 107 2.15 1.38 3.33
C LEU A 107 1.42 0.05 3.17
N ILE A 108 1.15 -0.33 1.94
CA ILE A 108 0.77 -1.69 1.59
C ILE A 108 1.90 -2.26 0.73
N ILE A 109 2.56 -3.28 1.26
CA ILE A 109 3.70 -3.93 0.61
C ILE A 109 3.24 -5.28 0.06
N SER A 110 3.65 -5.63 -1.17
CA SER A 110 3.51 -7.00 -1.67
C SER A 110 4.87 -7.60 -1.96
N VAL A 111 5.10 -8.79 -1.41
CA VAL A 111 6.33 -9.58 -1.59
C VAL A 111 5.94 -10.99 -2.01
N ARG A 112 6.28 -11.41 -3.23
CA ARG A 112 5.93 -12.74 -3.75
C ARG A 112 4.44 -13.09 -3.56
N GLY A 113 3.56 -12.16 -3.90
CA GLY A 113 2.12 -12.36 -3.80
C GLY A 113 1.55 -12.36 -2.37
N VAL A 114 2.35 -12.01 -1.35
CA VAL A 114 1.91 -11.87 0.04
C VAL A 114 1.90 -10.40 0.43
N ILE A 115 0.78 -9.95 1.02
CA ILE A 115 0.58 -8.54 1.39
C ILE A 115 0.90 -8.32 2.87
N TYR A 116 1.59 -7.22 3.14
CA TYR A 116 1.92 -6.70 4.46
C TYR A 116 1.52 -5.21 4.53
N PRO A 117 0.48 -4.84 5.29
CA PRO A 117 0.29 -3.45 5.69
C PRO A 117 1.37 -3.07 6.69
N ILE A 118 1.95 -1.89 6.55
CA ILE A 118 2.92 -1.35 7.50
C ILE A 118 2.33 -0.07 8.07
N PHE A 119 2.21 -0.04 9.38
CA PHE A 119 1.64 1.06 10.14
C PHE A 119 2.69 2.11 10.50
N GLU A 120 2.25 3.23 11.05
CA GLU A 120 3.08 4.38 11.37
C GLU A 120 4.22 4.08 12.36
N ASP A 121 4.04 3.09 13.23
CA ASP A 121 5.02 2.60 14.20
C ASP A 121 5.96 1.49 13.67
N TYR A 122 5.95 1.26 12.35
CA TYR A 122 6.66 0.17 11.66
C TYR A 122 6.16 -1.24 11.99
N SER A 123 5.06 -1.37 12.71
CA SER A 123 4.41 -2.67 12.88
C SER A 123 3.73 -3.13 11.58
N TRP A 124 3.51 -4.43 11.49
CA TRP A 124 2.77 -5.02 10.38
C TRP A 124 1.93 -6.20 10.90
N ASP A 125 0.81 -6.42 10.25
CA ASP A 125 -0.06 -7.58 10.47
C ASP A 125 -0.55 -8.13 9.13
N ARG A 126 -1.10 -9.35 9.13
CA ARG A 126 -1.77 -9.91 7.96
C ARG A 126 -3.25 -10.09 8.25
N GLU A 127 -4.09 -9.62 7.34
CA GLU A 127 -5.54 -9.75 7.45
C GLU A 127 -5.98 -11.16 7.04
N ASP A 128 -6.69 -11.85 7.92
CA ASP A 128 -7.19 -13.22 7.68
C ASP A 128 -8.14 -13.29 6.47
N ARG A 129 -8.89 -12.23 6.22
CA ARG A 129 -9.79 -12.12 5.07
C ARG A 129 -9.07 -11.82 3.75
N ASN A 130 -7.75 -11.58 3.77
CA ASN A 130 -6.93 -11.31 2.58
C ASN A 130 -7.38 -10.09 1.75
N VAL A 131 -7.96 -9.08 2.40
CA VAL A 131 -8.30 -7.78 1.82
C VAL A 131 -7.65 -6.67 2.62
N TYR A 132 -7.07 -5.69 1.93
CA TYR A 132 -6.32 -4.60 2.54
C TYR A 132 -6.76 -3.28 1.93
N TYR A 133 -6.74 -2.22 2.71
CA TYR A 133 -7.12 -0.90 2.26
C TYR A 133 -6.45 0.19 3.09
N SER A 134 -6.33 1.37 2.52
CA SER A 134 -5.76 2.53 3.21
C SER A 134 -6.15 3.83 2.51
N GLY A 135 -6.03 4.94 3.24
CA GLY A 135 -6.38 6.27 2.78
C GLY A 135 -7.86 6.58 2.94
N SER A 136 -8.24 7.83 2.62
CA SER A 136 -9.60 8.37 2.87
C SER A 136 -10.74 7.63 2.16
N GLY A 137 -10.47 7.10 0.96
CA GLY A 137 -11.45 6.31 0.20
C GLY A 137 -11.40 4.81 0.50
N GLY A 138 -10.50 4.37 1.40
CA GLY A 138 -10.27 2.94 1.67
C GLY A 138 -11.50 2.20 2.17
N ASP A 139 -12.22 2.77 3.13
CA ASP A 139 -13.45 2.16 3.69
C ASP A 139 -14.56 2.02 2.64
N ILE A 140 -14.67 3.00 1.74
CA ILE A 140 -15.65 2.94 0.63
C ILE A 140 -15.27 1.82 -0.33
N ALA A 141 -14.00 1.69 -0.66
CA ALA A 141 -13.50 0.62 -1.51
C ALA A 141 -13.71 -0.76 -0.87
N LEU A 142 -13.45 -0.91 0.45
CA LEU A 142 -13.75 -2.14 1.19
C LEU A 142 -15.23 -2.49 1.13
N GLY A 143 -16.12 -1.54 1.42
CA GLY A 143 -17.56 -1.77 1.34
C GLY A 143 -18.02 -2.22 -0.05
N ALA A 144 -17.44 -1.64 -1.11
CA ALA A 144 -17.72 -2.06 -2.48
C ALA A 144 -17.19 -3.49 -2.77
N LEU A 145 -16.01 -3.85 -2.27
CA LEU A 145 -15.43 -5.19 -2.41
C LEU A 145 -16.29 -6.25 -1.70
N GLU A 146 -16.86 -5.94 -0.53
CA GLU A 146 -17.78 -6.83 0.18
C GLU A 146 -19.03 -7.13 -0.69
N VAL A 147 -19.62 -6.11 -1.29
CA VAL A 147 -20.78 -6.28 -2.20
C VAL A 147 -20.39 -7.07 -3.45
N LEU A 148 -19.17 -6.95 -3.92
CA LEU A 148 -18.62 -7.72 -5.04
C LEU A 148 -18.24 -9.15 -4.66
N ASN A 149 -18.40 -9.56 -3.40
CA ASN A 149 -18.06 -10.88 -2.87
C ASN A 149 -16.58 -11.23 -3.14
N TYR A 150 -15.65 -10.35 -2.79
CA TYR A 150 -14.22 -10.52 -3.06
C TYR A 150 -13.67 -11.87 -2.55
N GLN A 151 -14.21 -12.44 -1.48
CA GLN A 151 -13.78 -13.76 -0.95
C GLN A 151 -13.95 -14.92 -1.95
N LYS A 152 -14.80 -14.75 -2.97
CA LYS A 152 -15.01 -15.74 -4.03
C LYS A 152 -14.05 -15.56 -5.21
N ILE A 153 -13.25 -14.52 -5.21
CA ILE A 153 -12.28 -14.24 -6.28
C ILE A 153 -11.12 -15.22 -6.18
N LYS A 154 -10.77 -15.86 -7.29
CA LYS A 154 -9.75 -16.93 -7.36
C LYS A 154 -8.66 -16.66 -8.39
N SER A 155 -8.69 -15.51 -9.09
CA SER A 155 -7.65 -15.15 -10.03
C SER A 155 -7.26 -13.68 -9.93
N PRO A 156 -6.01 -13.31 -10.28
CA PRO A 156 -5.56 -11.93 -10.27
C PRO A 156 -6.37 -11.04 -11.21
N GLU A 157 -6.80 -11.52 -12.38
CA GLU A 157 -7.60 -10.73 -13.32
C GLU A 157 -8.99 -10.39 -12.77
N ALA A 158 -9.61 -11.33 -12.05
CA ALA A 158 -10.89 -11.08 -11.39
C ALA A 158 -10.72 -10.11 -10.21
N ALA A 159 -9.61 -10.20 -9.47
CA ALA A 159 -9.26 -9.28 -8.40
C ALA A 159 -9.00 -7.86 -8.94
N GLU A 160 -8.24 -7.73 -10.01
CA GLU A 160 -8.01 -6.45 -10.69
C GLU A 160 -9.32 -5.78 -11.10
N LYS A 161 -10.22 -6.53 -11.73
CA LYS A 161 -11.54 -6.02 -12.14
C LYS A 161 -12.41 -5.59 -10.96
N ALA A 162 -12.36 -6.31 -9.85
CA ALA A 162 -13.08 -5.97 -8.63
C ALA A 162 -12.51 -4.71 -7.97
N LEU A 163 -11.17 -4.62 -7.87
CA LEU A 163 -10.47 -3.46 -7.32
C LEU A 163 -10.76 -2.18 -8.11
N ARG A 164 -10.74 -2.24 -9.46
CA ARG A 164 -11.09 -1.09 -10.30
C ARG A 164 -12.50 -0.58 -9.97
N LYS A 165 -13.49 -1.47 -9.87
CA LYS A 165 -14.87 -1.09 -9.52
C LYS A 165 -14.98 -0.51 -8.10
N ALA A 166 -14.24 -1.07 -7.15
CA ALA A 166 -14.25 -0.60 -5.78
C ALA A 166 -13.62 0.80 -5.67
N ILE A 167 -12.51 1.03 -6.36
CA ILE A 167 -11.85 2.34 -6.40
C ILE A 167 -12.71 3.36 -7.18
N GLU A 168 -13.40 2.96 -8.25
CA GLU A 168 -14.40 3.82 -8.91
C GLU A 168 -15.51 4.27 -7.96
N ALA A 169 -15.98 3.38 -7.07
CA ALA A 169 -16.96 3.75 -6.05
C ALA A 169 -16.36 4.75 -5.05
N ALA A 170 -15.12 4.54 -4.62
CA ALA A 170 -14.42 5.46 -3.74
C ALA A 170 -14.25 6.85 -4.40
N ILE A 171 -13.82 6.92 -5.66
CA ILE A 171 -13.67 8.18 -6.41
C ILE A 171 -15.00 8.97 -6.50
N LYS A 172 -16.14 8.29 -6.54
CA LYS A 172 -17.45 8.95 -6.60
C LYS A 172 -17.90 9.57 -5.28
N HIS A 173 -17.43 9.06 -4.15
CA HIS A 173 -17.94 9.40 -2.83
C HIS A 173 -16.89 9.98 -1.88
N ASP A 174 -15.61 9.80 -2.13
CA ASP A 174 -14.51 10.45 -1.43
C ASP A 174 -14.02 11.66 -2.22
N ILE A 175 -14.22 12.85 -1.69
CA ILE A 175 -13.83 14.11 -2.32
C ILE A 175 -12.32 14.24 -2.56
N TYR A 176 -11.53 13.45 -1.85
CA TYR A 176 -10.07 13.48 -1.91
C TYR A 176 -9.48 12.47 -2.91
N SER A 177 -10.27 11.53 -3.39
CA SER A 177 -9.86 10.52 -4.36
C SER A 177 -10.27 10.91 -5.78
N GLY A 178 -9.49 10.49 -6.79
CA GLY A 178 -9.79 10.83 -8.17
C GLY A 178 -8.67 10.49 -9.16
N GLY A 179 -8.84 10.97 -10.40
CA GLY A 179 -7.90 10.70 -11.48
C GLY A 179 -8.02 9.30 -12.05
N GLU A 180 -6.93 8.75 -12.56
CA GLU A 180 -6.87 7.41 -13.15
C GLU A 180 -6.74 6.34 -12.08
N ILE A 181 -7.19 5.13 -12.41
CA ILE A 181 -7.04 3.94 -11.54
C ILE A 181 -5.91 3.09 -12.07
N HIS A 182 -4.91 2.88 -11.22
CA HIS A 182 -3.79 1.99 -11.49
C HIS A 182 -3.92 0.70 -10.67
N THR A 183 -3.60 -0.42 -11.29
CA THR A 183 -3.59 -1.74 -10.64
C THR A 183 -2.30 -2.47 -10.99
N TYR A 184 -1.75 -3.20 -10.02
CA TYR A 184 -0.51 -3.96 -10.15
C TYR A 184 -0.73 -5.37 -9.63
N VAL A 185 -0.36 -6.33 -10.44
CA VAL A 185 -0.38 -7.76 -10.08
C VAL A 185 1.04 -8.18 -9.71
N GLN A 186 1.17 -8.95 -8.64
CA GLN A 186 2.40 -9.64 -8.30
C GLN A 186 2.09 -11.11 -8.05
N GLU A 187 2.85 -11.98 -8.67
CA GLU A 187 2.81 -13.43 -8.46
C GLU A 187 4.04 -13.89 -7.65
N ALA A 188 3.94 -15.07 -7.01
CA ALA A 188 4.96 -15.66 -6.16
C ALA A 188 6.24 -16.06 -6.92
#